data_c64dde08f940b2e6b2420fd73f32b529
#
_entry.id   c64dde08f940b2e6b2420fd73f32b529
#
_cell.length_a   1.000
_cell.length_b   1.000
_cell.length_c   1.000
_cell.angle_alpha   90.00
_cell.angle_beta   90.00
_cell.angle_gamma   90.00
#
_symmetry.space_group_name_H-M   'P 1'
#
loop_
_entity.id
_entity.type
_entity.pdbx_description
1 polymer ?
#
loop_
_entity_poly.entity_id
_entity_poly.type
_entity_poly.pdbx_seq_one_letter_code
_entity_poly.pdbx_strand_id
1 'polypeptide(L)'
;MSSNALTILTAFALAFAALSTVLVGAYGGRRARTTSDFLVASRAVGPRWNAAAISGEYLSAASFLGVAGLVAKYGADALWYPVGFTAGYLGLLLFVSAPLRRSGAYTVPDFAEFRLGSTRLRTVAMLVVVVICVFYLVPQYQGAGLTLKILLGLPVWIGPVAVGTIVIANVVGGGMRSITFVQAFQYWLKLTAIAVPALALLALFLSDRAELGGPLPPSVQQQTTVTIDTNVVVQVAEPAGITVSGTVNDRAVNNATLPAPGRYTLGEGTTLTLAAGAATPVVAGAPNTGREWISSGGGLGGEHPLYQVLSIIVATFLGTMGLPHVLVRFYTNPDGRAARRTALAVIALLAAFYLFPTLLGVFARLYVPQLLITGTADAAVLLLPNAAIGGVVGAGLAALVAAGAIAAFLATSSGLLVSIAGALSTDVLRGRIRDFRLAAVVGGVVPIPLALAASSLELSRSVGLAFAVAASTLCPLLVLGIWWRGLTSGGAISGLLVGGGLSGVATTLAVIGGVDDGMLAGWPATLIGYPAAITVPLAFLTMIVVSRLTASTAPPDVAGIFARMHVPERLGMGIERLPRDSP
;
A
#
# COMPACT_ATOMS: atom_id res chain seq x y z
N MET A 1 -18.16 -11.65 27.06
CA MET A 1 -17.55 -12.87 26.46
C MET A 1 -16.20 -13.08 27.12
N SER A 2 -15.81 -14.32 27.44
CA SER A 2 -14.45 -14.55 27.91
C SER A 2 -13.43 -14.16 26.82
N SER A 3 -12.26 -13.62 27.19
CA SER A 3 -11.16 -13.30 26.28
C SER A 3 -10.85 -14.48 25.33
N ASN A 4 -10.95 -15.70 25.83
CA ASN A 4 -10.71 -16.93 25.07
C ASN A 4 -11.68 -17.13 23.90
N ALA A 5 -12.97 -16.75 24.04
CA ALA A 5 -13.94 -16.95 22.96
C ALA A 5 -13.73 -15.98 21.80
N LEU A 6 -13.32 -14.73 22.07
CA LEU A 6 -12.93 -13.77 21.04
C LEU A 6 -11.70 -14.26 20.27
N THR A 7 -10.67 -14.73 21.00
CA THR A 7 -9.44 -15.27 20.41
C THR A 7 -9.73 -16.48 19.52
N ILE A 8 -10.57 -17.42 19.96
CA ILE A 8 -10.95 -18.60 19.15
C ILE A 8 -11.70 -18.19 17.88
N LEU A 9 -12.69 -17.28 17.98
CA LEU A 9 -13.45 -16.81 16.83
C LEU A 9 -12.55 -16.11 15.81
N THR A 10 -11.63 -15.29 16.29
CA THR A 10 -10.64 -14.59 15.45
C THR A 10 -9.68 -15.57 14.79
N ALA A 11 -9.14 -16.53 15.52
CA ALA A 11 -8.26 -17.57 14.96
C ALA A 11 -8.97 -18.39 13.88
N PHE A 12 -10.24 -18.73 14.08
CA PHE A 12 -11.05 -19.42 13.07
C PHE A 12 -11.25 -18.55 11.81
N ALA A 13 -11.57 -17.27 11.96
CA ALA A 13 -11.75 -16.35 10.84
C ALA A 13 -10.46 -16.15 10.02
N LEU A 14 -9.31 -16.05 10.70
CA LEU A 14 -7.99 -15.96 10.05
C LEU A 14 -7.65 -17.27 9.30
N ALA A 15 -7.88 -18.43 9.93
CA ALA A 15 -7.67 -19.73 9.31
C ALA A 15 -8.59 -19.94 8.10
N PHE A 16 -9.85 -19.52 8.19
CA PHE A 16 -10.80 -19.56 7.07
C PHE A 16 -10.33 -18.72 5.88
N ALA A 17 -9.89 -17.48 6.12
CA ALA A 17 -9.38 -16.61 5.06
C ALA A 17 -8.11 -17.18 4.39
N ALA A 18 -7.19 -17.74 5.17
CA ALA A 18 -6.00 -18.38 4.66
C ALA A 18 -6.32 -19.66 3.87
N LEU A 19 -7.14 -20.54 4.43
CA LEU A 19 -7.53 -21.82 3.80
C LEU A 19 -8.32 -21.60 2.52
N SER A 20 -9.32 -20.70 2.52
CA SER A 20 -10.08 -20.35 1.31
C SER A 20 -9.16 -19.82 0.20
N THR A 21 -8.17 -19.00 0.55
CA THR A 21 -7.15 -18.50 -0.39
C THR A 21 -6.36 -19.66 -1.02
N VAL A 22 -5.90 -20.61 -0.21
CA VAL A 22 -5.14 -21.78 -0.71
C VAL A 22 -6.03 -22.69 -1.58
N LEU A 23 -7.27 -22.95 -1.17
CA LEU A 23 -8.20 -23.80 -1.93
C LEU A 23 -8.57 -23.19 -3.29
N VAL A 24 -8.92 -21.89 -3.33
CA VAL A 24 -9.20 -21.17 -4.58
C VAL A 24 -7.95 -21.12 -5.46
N GLY A 25 -6.78 -20.91 -4.85
CA GLY A 25 -5.48 -20.95 -5.54
C GLY A 25 -5.19 -22.30 -6.17
N ALA A 26 -5.37 -23.38 -5.43
CA ALA A 26 -5.17 -24.75 -5.92
C ALA A 26 -6.14 -25.10 -7.07
N TYR A 27 -7.41 -24.67 -6.97
CA TYR A 27 -8.38 -24.84 -8.05
C TYR A 27 -7.97 -24.12 -9.34
N GLY A 28 -7.54 -22.87 -9.21
CA GLY A 28 -7.04 -22.08 -10.34
C GLY A 28 -5.75 -22.66 -10.95
N GLY A 29 -4.82 -23.12 -10.10
CA GLY A 29 -3.53 -23.68 -10.49
C GLY A 29 -3.65 -24.98 -11.32
N ARG A 30 -4.66 -25.80 -11.08
CA ARG A 30 -4.92 -27.00 -11.89
C ARG A 30 -5.19 -26.69 -13.37
N ARG A 31 -5.56 -25.46 -13.71
CA ARG A 31 -5.88 -25.00 -15.05
C ARG A 31 -4.73 -24.25 -15.74
N ALA A 32 -3.67 -23.90 -15.01
CA ALA A 32 -2.50 -23.23 -15.56
C ALA A 32 -1.49 -24.24 -16.08
N ARG A 33 -1.33 -24.32 -17.42
CA ARG A 33 -0.47 -25.32 -18.08
C ARG A 33 0.62 -24.72 -18.96
N THR A 34 0.47 -23.47 -19.39
CA THR A 34 1.40 -22.80 -20.30
C THR A 34 2.14 -21.66 -19.64
N THR A 35 3.29 -21.24 -20.18
CA THR A 35 4.01 -20.04 -19.72
C THR A 35 3.12 -18.79 -19.80
N SER A 36 2.28 -18.66 -20.83
CA SER A 36 1.31 -17.57 -20.95
C SER A 36 0.25 -17.58 -19.85
N ASP A 37 -0.20 -18.76 -19.38
CA ASP A 37 -1.10 -18.86 -18.21
C ASP A 37 -0.42 -18.31 -16.93
N PHE A 38 0.88 -18.61 -16.76
CA PHE A 38 1.65 -18.16 -15.59
C PHE A 38 1.94 -16.67 -15.60
N LEU A 39 2.22 -16.06 -16.75
CA LEU A 39 2.63 -14.66 -16.85
C LEU A 39 1.46 -13.69 -17.08
N VAL A 40 0.51 -14.03 -17.97
CA VAL A 40 -0.56 -13.11 -18.39
C VAL A 40 -1.95 -13.78 -18.47
N ALA A 41 -2.15 -14.91 -17.80
CA ALA A 41 -3.42 -15.64 -17.77
C ALA A 41 -4.00 -15.88 -19.19
N SER A 42 -3.14 -16.19 -20.19
CA SER A 42 -3.48 -16.39 -21.60
C SER A 42 -4.25 -15.21 -22.24
N ARG A 43 -4.19 -14.00 -21.65
CA ARG A 43 -4.89 -12.78 -22.11
C ARG A 43 -6.41 -12.97 -22.28
N ALA A 44 -7.01 -13.84 -21.47
CA ALA A 44 -8.41 -14.23 -21.57
C ALA A 44 -9.30 -13.71 -20.43
N VAL A 45 -8.77 -12.82 -19.57
CA VAL A 45 -9.53 -12.33 -18.40
C VAL A 45 -10.47 -11.20 -18.81
N GLY A 46 -11.78 -11.42 -18.62
CA GLY A 46 -12.80 -10.41 -18.92
C GLY A 46 -12.72 -9.20 -17.97
N PRO A 47 -13.18 -8.00 -18.42
CA PRO A 47 -12.99 -6.74 -17.68
C PRO A 47 -13.54 -6.76 -16.25
N ARG A 48 -14.68 -7.37 -15.98
CA ARG A 48 -15.29 -7.41 -14.65
C ARG A 48 -14.47 -8.23 -13.65
N TRP A 49 -14.04 -9.43 -14.07
CA TRP A 49 -13.18 -10.28 -13.24
C TRP A 49 -11.81 -9.66 -13.02
N ASN A 50 -11.25 -9.05 -14.07
CA ASN A 50 -9.96 -8.40 -13.97
C ASN A 50 -10.03 -7.15 -13.07
N ALA A 51 -11.12 -6.38 -13.14
CA ALA A 51 -11.31 -5.24 -12.25
C ALA A 51 -11.42 -5.67 -10.78
N ALA A 52 -12.18 -6.72 -10.46
CA ALA A 52 -12.23 -7.25 -9.11
C ALA A 52 -10.86 -7.78 -8.63
N ALA A 53 -10.12 -8.47 -9.51
CA ALA A 53 -8.77 -8.95 -9.19
C ALA A 53 -7.77 -7.81 -8.95
N ILE A 54 -7.77 -6.78 -9.81
CA ILE A 54 -6.93 -5.58 -9.65
C ILE A 54 -7.30 -4.85 -8.36
N SER A 55 -8.58 -4.62 -8.10
CA SER A 55 -9.02 -3.97 -6.86
C SER A 55 -8.65 -4.82 -5.64
N GLY A 56 -8.78 -6.15 -5.73
CA GLY A 56 -8.33 -7.07 -4.70
C GLY A 56 -6.83 -6.99 -4.43
N GLU A 57 -6.02 -6.86 -5.45
CA GLU A 57 -4.57 -6.74 -5.35
C GLU A 57 -4.13 -5.35 -4.84
N TYR A 58 -4.75 -4.29 -5.35
CA TYR A 58 -4.40 -2.91 -5.07
C TYR A 58 -4.73 -2.48 -3.64
N LEU A 59 -5.88 -2.93 -3.12
CA LEU A 59 -6.31 -2.64 -1.75
C LEU A 59 -5.47 -3.42 -0.74
N SER A 60 -4.37 -2.82 -0.34
CA SER A 60 -3.30 -3.37 0.48
C SER A 60 -3.55 -3.22 1.98
N ALA A 61 -2.57 -3.60 2.80
CA ALA A 61 -2.52 -3.30 4.22
C ALA A 61 -2.77 -1.81 4.53
N ALA A 62 -2.10 -0.93 3.79
CA ALA A 62 -2.28 0.51 3.94
C ALA A 62 -3.71 0.96 3.63
N SER A 63 -4.33 0.40 2.59
CA SER A 63 -5.72 0.72 2.23
C SER A 63 -6.72 0.20 3.25
N PHE A 64 -6.48 -0.98 3.81
CA PHE A 64 -7.42 -1.65 4.71
C PHE A 64 -7.29 -1.16 6.16
N LEU A 65 -6.07 -1.06 6.68
CA LEU A 65 -5.78 -0.64 8.06
C LEU A 65 -5.29 0.82 8.12
N GLY A 66 -4.30 1.15 7.30
CA GLY A 66 -3.55 2.39 7.42
C GLY A 66 -4.36 3.64 7.13
N VAL A 67 -5.26 3.63 6.14
CA VAL A 67 -6.12 4.80 5.84
C VAL A 67 -6.98 5.17 7.04
N ALA A 68 -7.59 4.20 7.72
CA ALA A 68 -8.40 4.48 8.90
C ALA A 68 -7.54 5.00 10.07
N GLY A 69 -6.34 4.45 10.27
CA GLY A 69 -5.39 4.94 11.27
C GLY A 69 -4.97 6.39 11.02
N LEU A 70 -4.63 6.73 9.77
CA LEU A 70 -4.28 8.09 9.39
C LEU A 70 -5.46 9.06 9.55
N VAL A 71 -6.68 8.66 9.14
CA VAL A 71 -7.88 9.49 9.31
C VAL A 71 -8.15 9.72 10.79
N ALA A 72 -8.05 8.70 11.64
CA ALA A 72 -8.21 8.85 13.08
C ALA A 72 -7.23 9.88 13.67
N LYS A 73 -5.95 9.85 13.24
CA LYS A 73 -4.90 10.77 13.71
C LYS A 73 -5.01 12.17 13.11
N TYR A 74 -5.04 12.27 11.77
CA TYR A 74 -4.80 13.52 11.04
C TYR A 74 -6.05 14.09 10.35
N GLY A 75 -7.18 13.38 10.41
CA GLY A 75 -8.47 13.86 9.89
C GLY A 75 -8.48 14.10 8.38
N ALA A 76 -8.92 15.32 8.02
CA ALA A 76 -9.16 15.69 6.63
C ALA A 76 -7.93 15.55 5.73
N ASP A 77 -6.74 15.87 6.22
CA ASP A 77 -5.51 15.78 5.41
C ASP A 77 -5.09 14.34 5.09
N ALA A 78 -5.52 13.36 5.89
CA ALA A 78 -5.29 11.96 5.59
C ALA A 78 -6.05 11.46 4.35
N LEU A 79 -7.12 12.16 3.94
CA LEU A 79 -7.93 11.80 2.77
C LEU A 79 -7.17 11.94 1.45
N TRP A 80 -6.05 12.66 1.43
CA TRP A 80 -5.21 12.75 0.23
C TRP A 80 -4.63 11.39 -0.20
N TYR A 81 -4.47 10.44 0.73
CA TYR A 81 -4.06 9.08 0.38
C TYR A 81 -5.11 8.33 -0.46
N PRO A 82 -6.35 8.09 0.03
CA PRO A 82 -7.36 7.37 -0.76
C PRO A 82 -7.79 8.14 -2.01
N VAL A 83 -7.79 9.48 -1.99
CA VAL A 83 -8.05 10.30 -3.17
C VAL A 83 -6.95 10.11 -4.22
N GLY A 84 -5.68 10.21 -3.85
CA GLY A 84 -4.56 10.02 -4.76
C GLY A 84 -4.49 8.59 -5.32
N PHE A 85 -4.71 7.59 -4.47
CA PHE A 85 -4.78 6.19 -4.89
C PHE A 85 -5.87 5.94 -5.93
N THR A 86 -7.06 6.49 -5.75
CA THR A 86 -8.17 6.33 -6.70
C THR A 86 -7.96 7.16 -7.95
N ALA A 87 -7.55 8.41 -7.80
CA ALA A 87 -7.32 9.32 -8.92
C ALA A 87 -6.18 8.85 -9.86
N GLY A 88 -5.17 8.14 -9.33
CA GLY A 88 -4.12 7.55 -10.15
C GLY A 88 -4.62 6.57 -11.20
N TYR A 89 -5.74 5.88 -10.93
CA TYR A 89 -6.39 5.04 -11.95
C TYR A 89 -7.04 5.84 -13.07
N LEU A 90 -7.40 7.10 -12.86
CA LEU A 90 -7.81 7.98 -13.95
C LEU A 90 -6.62 8.24 -14.90
N GLY A 91 -5.43 8.47 -14.35
CA GLY A 91 -4.21 8.56 -15.14
C GLY A 91 -3.92 7.27 -15.92
N LEU A 92 -4.05 6.10 -15.28
CA LEU A 92 -3.93 4.80 -15.96
C LEU A 92 -4.96 4.63 -17.08
N LEU A 93 -6.22 4.99 -16.84
CA LEU A 93 -7.30 4.91 -17.82
C LEU A 93 -7.01 5.76 -19.07
N LEU A 94 -6.58 6.99 -18.86
CA LEU A 94 -6.38 7.96 -19.94
C LEU A 94 -5.09 7.73 -20.70
N PHE A 95 -3.99 7.45 -20.01
CA PHE A 95 -2.65 7.54 -20.59
C PHE A 95 -1.95 6.20 -20.77
N VAL A 96 -2.27 5.15 -20.02
CA VAL A 96 -1.41 3.96 -19.96
C VAL A 96 -2.11 2.68 -20.42
N SER A 97 -3.33 2.39 -19.93
CA SER A 97 -3.94 1.06 -20.00
C SER A 97 -4.05 0.49 -21.42
N ALA A 98 -4.56 1.24 -22.38
CA ALA A 98 -4.76 0.77 -23.74
C ALA A 98 -3.47 0.70 -24.56
N PRO A 99 -2.60 1.74 -24.59
CA PRO A 99 -1.31 1.66 -25.28
C PRO A 99 -0.42 0.54 -24.72
N LEU A 100 -0.40 0.39 -23.39
CA LEU A 100 0.37 -0.66 -22.73
C LEU A 100 -0.09 -2.06 -23.16
N ARG A 101 -1.41 -2.30 -23.18
CA ARG A 101 -1.96 -3.58 -23.66
C ARG A 101 -1.63 -3.85 -25.13
N ARG A 102 -1.70 -2.82 -25.99
CA ARG A 102 -1.41 -2.91 -27.44
C ARG A 102 0.06 -3.14 -27.75
N SER A 103 0.98 -2.78 -26.86
CA SER A 103 2.41 -3.05 -27.04
C SER A 103 2.71 -4.53 -27.22
N GLY A 104 1.84 -5.41 -26.70
CA GLY A 104 2.03 -6.86 -26.70
C GLY A 104 3.05 -7.36 -25.68
N ALA A 105 3.58 -6.51 -24.83
CA ALA A 105 4.52 -6.88 -23.77
C ALA A 105 3.90 -7.80 -22.71
N TYR A 106 4.75 -8.47 -21.95
CA TYR A 106 4.36 -9.31 -20.82
C TYR A 106 4.69 -8.65 -19.47
N THR A 107 5.73 -7.84 -19.44
CA THR A 107 6.23 -7.13 -18.25
C THR A 107 6.58 -5.68 -18.59
N VAL A 108 6.79 -4.84 -17.58
CA VAL A 108 7.24 -3.46 -17.80
C VAL A 108 8.66 -3.39 -18.39
N PRO A 109 9.63 -4.21 -17.96
CA PRO A 109 10.93 -4.32 -18.65
C PRO A 109 10.82 -4.71 -20.11
N ASP A 110 9.92 -5.64 -20.45
CA ASP A 110 9.65 -6.05 -21.84
C ASP A 110 9.04 -4.89 -22.67
N PHE A 111 8.17 -4.08 -22.06
CA PHE A 111 7.68 -2.84 -22.67
C PHE A 111 8.81 -1.84 -22.94
N ALA A 112 9.73 -1.66 -21.99
CA ALA A 112 10.85 -0.74 -22.15
C ALA A 112 11.78 -1.16 -23.31
N GLU A 113 12.09 -2.45 -23.43
CA GLU A 113 12.84 -3.01 -24.56
C GLU A 113 12.06 -2.88 -25.87
N PHE A 114 10.77 -3.22 -25.89
CA PHE A 114 9.91 -3.05 -27.09
C PHE A 114 9.93 -1.60 -27.59
N ARG A 115 9.87 -0.63 -26.68
CA ARG A 115 9.78 0.79 -27.03
C ARG A 115 11.12 1.38 -27.50
N LEU A 116 12.24 0.98 -26.90
CA LEU A 116 13.54 1.64 -27.07
C LEU A 116 14.66 0.73 -27.61
N GLY A 117 14.39 -0.56 -27.87
CA GLY A 117 15.32 -1.49 -28.49
C GLY A 117 16.56 -1.80 -27.65
N SER A 118 16.53 -1.60 -26.32
CA SER A 118 17.72 -1.69 -25.47
C SER A 118 17.58 -2.77 -24.38
N THR A 119 18.42 -3.79 -24.44
CA THR A 119 18.53 -4.83 -23.40
C THR A 119 19.07 -4.29 -22.10
N ARG A 120 19.96 -3.28 -22.12
CA ARG A 120 20.47 -2.60 -20.91
C ARG A 120 19.32 -1.90 -20.16
N LEU A 121 18.46 -1.20 -20.90
CA LEU A 121 17.29 -0.55 -20.32
C LEU A 121 16.33 -1.60 -19.72
N ARG A 122 16.12 -2.73 -20.38
CA ARG A 122 15.33 -3.84 -19.86
C ARG A 122 15.86 -4.32 -18.50
N THR A 123 17.17 -4.52 -18.37
CA THR A 123 17.81 -4.92 -17.11
C THR A 123 17.63 -3.88 -16.01
N VAL A 124 17.84 -2.58 -16.31
CA VAL A 124 17.62 -1.50 -15.34
C VAL A 124 16.14 -1.42 -14.92
N ALA A 125 15.21 -1.49 -15.86
CA ALA A 125 13.79 -1.49 -15.57
C ALA A 125 13.37 -2.72 -14.72
N MET A 126 13.96 -3.89 -14.96
CA MET A 126 13.75 -5.10 -14.14
C MET A 126 14.22 -4.89 -12.70
N LEU A 127 15.40 -4.33 -12.48
CA LEU A 127 15.89 -4.01 -11.14
C LEU A 127 14.95 -3.03 -10.42
N VAL A 128 14.48 -1.99 -11.11
CA VAL A 128 13.51 -1.03 -10.56
C VAL A 128 12.20 -1.72 -10.18
N VAL A 129 11.67 -2.61 -11.03
CA VAL A 129 10.46 -3.41 -10.73
C VAL A 129 10.66 -4.23 -9.45
N VAL A 130 11.78 -4.92 -9.32
CA VAL A 130 12.08 -5.74 -8.14
C VAL A 130 12.15 -4.87 -6.88
N VAL A 131 12.87 -3.73 -6.93
CA VAL A 131 13.01 -2.81 -5.80
C VAL A 131 11.66 -2.26 -5.34
N ILE A 132 10.81 -1.77 -6.28
CA ILE A 132 9.47 -1.28 -5.95
C ILE A 132 8.64 -2.38 -5.28
N CYS A 133 8.63 -3.58 -5.86
CA CYS A 133 7.84 -4.68 -5.33
C CYS A 133 8.35 -5.15 -3.95
N VAL A 134 9.64 -5.17 -3.70
CA VAL A 134 10.22 -5.49 -2.38
C VAL A 134 9.82 -4.44 -1.35
N PHE A 135 10.00 -3.14 -1.65
CA PHE A 135 9.58 -2.06 -0.74
C PHE A 135 8.08 -2.10 -0.43
N TYR A 136 7.26 -2.52 -1.38
CA TYR A 136 5.81 -2.62 -1.17
C TYR A 136 5.41 -3.93 -0.44
N LEU A 137 6.19 -5.02 -0.53
CA LEU A 137 5.97 -6.25 0.23
C LEU A 137 6.21 -6.07 1.73
N VAL A 138 7.19 -5.23 2.09
CA VAL A 138 7.54 -4.97 3.50
C VAL A 138 6.32 -4.57 4.32
N PRO A 139 5.53 -3.50 4.01
CA PRO A 139 4.35 -3.14 4.79
C PRO A 139 3.23 -4.19 4.78
N GLN A 140 3.14 -5.05 3.77
CA GLN A 140 2.18 -6.15 3.78
C GLN A 140 2.53 -7.18 4.86
N TYR A 141 3.80 -7.51 4.99
CA TYR A 141 4.30 -8.45 5.99
C TYR A 141 4.26 -7.84 7.40
N GLN A 142 4.57 -6.55 7.55
CA GLN A 142 4.41 -5.81 8.80
C GLN A 142 2.96 -5.82 9.28
N GLY A 143 2.00 -5.50 8.40
CA GLY A 143 0.57 -5.51 8.72
C GLY A 143 0.09 -6.88 9.19
N ALA A 144 0.61 -7.96 8.62
CA ALA A 144 0.31 -9.32 9.09
C ALA A 144 0.85 -9.57 10.50
N GLY A 145 2.09 -9.16 10.78
CA GLY A 145 2.70 -9.23 12.11
C GLY A 145 1.90 -8.46 13.16
N LEU A 146 1.56 -7.20 12.85
CA LEU A 146 0.74 -6.35 13.70
C LEU A 146 -0.64 -6.97 13.99
N THR A 147 -1.30 -7.48 12.96
CA THR A 147 -2.63 -8.10 13.10
C THR A 147 -2.61 -9.31 14.03
N LEU A 148 -1.63 -10.21 13.87
CA LEU A 148 -1.52 -11.40 14.73
C LEU A 148 -1.11 -11.03 16.15
N LYS A 149 -0.23 -10.04 16.34
CA LYS A 149 0.16 -9.54 17.66
C LYS A 149 -1.06 -8.99 18.41
N ILE A 150 -1.84 -8.12 17.76
CA ILE A 150 -2.98 -7.43 18.41
C ILE A 150 -4.13 -8.40 18.72
N LEU A 151 -4.47 -9.29 17.81
CA LEU A 151 -5.66 -10.13 17.92
C LEU A 151 -5.41 -11.44 18.67
N LEU A 152 -4.22 -12.01 18.56
CA LEU A 152 -3.88 -13.33 19.13
C LEU A 152 -2.75 -13.27 20.16
N GLY A 153 -2.11 -12.11 20.39
CA GLY A 153 -0.95 -12.01 21.27
C GLY A 153 0.31 -12.72 20.76
N LEU A 154 0.37 -13.04 19.46
CA LEU A 154 1.50 -13.79 18.90
C LEU A 154 2.70 -12.87 18.66
N PRO A 155 3.94 -13.41 18.68
CA PRO A 155 5.13 -12.67 18.30
C PRO A 155 5.02 -12.10 16.87
N VAL A 156 5.48 -10.86 16.66
CA VAL A 156 5.36 -10.10 15.39
C VAL A 156 5.91 -10.85 14.18
N TRP A 157 7.00 -11.64 14.35
CA TRP A 157 7.66 -12.37 13.28
C TRP A 157 6.80 -13.49 12.65
N ILE A 158 5.78 -13.99 13.38
CA ILE A 158 4.91 -15.08 12.89
C ILE A 158 4.09 -14.62 11.69
N GLY A 159 3.60 -13.38 11.68
CA GLY A 159 2.79 -12.84 10.58
C GLY A 159 3.54 -12.82 9.24
N PRO A 160 4.71 -12.18 9.14
CA PRO A 160 5.53 -12.18 7.94
C PRO A 160 5.85 -13.59 7.42
N VAL A 161 6.22 -14.52 8.29
CA VAL A 161 6.55 -15.90 7.91
C VAL A 161 5.32 -16.66 7.41
N ALA A 162 4.19 -16.56 8.11
CA ALA A 162 2.95 -17.26 7.73
C ALA A 162 2.40 -16.73 6.39
N VAL A 163 2.25 -15.41 6.27
CA VAL A 163 1.77 -14.78 5.03
C VAL A 163 2.73 -15.02 3.88
N GLY A 164 4.05 -14.87 4.10
CA GLY A 164 5.08 -15.14 3.09
C GLY A 164 5.00 -16.56 2.57
N THR A 165 4.86 -17.55 3.46
CA THR A 165 4.75 -18.98 3.08
C THR A 165 3.50 -19.25 2.24
N ILE A 166 2.33 -18.72 2.64
CA ILE A 166 1.07 -18.91 1.91
C ILE A 166 1.15 -18.24 0.52
N VAL A 167 1.71 -17.05 0.45
CA VAL A 167 1.88 -16.28 -0.80
C VAL A 167 2.82 -17.01 -1.76
N ILE A 168 3.98 -17.48 -1.28
CA ILE A 168 4.93 -18.26 -2.07
C ILE A 168 4.25 -19.53 -2.60
N ALA A 169 3.55 -20.27 -1.75
CA ALA A 169 2.86 -21.50 -2.15
C ALA A 169 1.82 -21.23 -3.26
N ASN A 170 1.02 -20.17 -3.14
CA ASN A 170 0.01 -19.80 -4.13
C ASN A 170 0.64 -19.39 -5.48
N VAL A 171 1.71 -18.58 -5.45
CA VAL A 171 2.38 -18.09 -6.66
C VAL A 171 3.11 -19.25 -7.38
N VAL A 172 3.82 -20.09 -6.64
CA VAL A 172 4.51 -21.27 -7.17
C VAL A 172 3.53 -22.28 -7.74
N GLY A 173 2.34 -22.41 -7.13
CA GLY A 173 1.32 -23.39 -7.52
C GLY A 173 0.56 -23.06 -8.80
N GLY A 174 0.32 -21.77 -9.13
CA GLY A 174 -0.61 -21.46 -10.23
C GLY A 174 -0.37 -20.18 -11.03
N GLY A 175 0.62 -19.37 -10.69
CA GLY A 175 0.95 -18.13 -11.41
C GLY A 175 -0.24 -17.16 -11.53
N MET A 176 -0.21 -16.30 -12.55
CA MET A 176 -1.18 -15.22 -12.76
C MET A 176 -2.63 -15.70 -12.87
N ARG A 177 -2.87 -16.83 -13.55
CA ARG A 177 -4.24 -17.34 -13.75
C ARG A 177 -4.93 -17.73 -12.45
N SER A 178 -4.22 -18.45 -11.58
CA SER A 178 -4.70 -18.85 -10.26
C SER A 178 -4.98 -17.63 -9.38
N ILE A 179 -4.01 -16.72 -9.33
CA ILE A 179 -4.05 -15.53 -8.46
C ILE A 179 -5.18 -14.59 -8.86
N THR A 180 -5.54 -14.50 -10.16
CA THR A 180 -6.66 -13.67 -10.61
C THR A 180 -7.99 -14.07 -9.93
N PHE A 181 -8.27 -15.36 -9.81
CA PHE A 181 -9.48 -15.83 -9.13
C PHE A 181 -9.42 -15.60 -7.61
N VAL A 182 -8.26 -15.88 -7.01
CA VAL A 182 -8.02 -15.65 -5.57
C VAL A 182 -8.25 -14.18 -5.22
N GLN A 183 -7.66 -13.26 -5.96
CA GLN A 183 -7.73 -11.82 -5.68
C GLN A 183 -9.12 -11.24 -5.94
N ALA A 184 -9.84 -11.72 -6.96
CA ALA A 184 -11.22 -11.34 -7.18
C ALA A 184 -12.13 -11.77 -6.01
N PHE A 185 -11.94 -12.99 -5.48
CA PHE A 185 -12.62 -13.44 -4.27
C PHE A 185 -12.23 -12.59 -3.04
N GLN A 186 -10.94 -12.34 -2.86
CA GLN A 186 -10.43 -11.54 -1.75
C GLN A 186 -10.90 -10.09 -1.78
N TYR A 187 -11.18 -9.51 -2.96
CA TYR A 187 -11.78 -8.19 -3.05
C TYR A 187 -13.15 -8.14 -2.34
N TRP A 188 -14.02 -9.09 -2.66
CA TRP A 188 -15.35 -9.14 -2.06
C TRP A 188 -15.31 -9.45 -0.56
N LEU A 189 -14.41 -10.34 -0.15
CA LEU A 189 -14.18 -10.62 1.27
C LEU A 189 -13.73 -9.36 2.02
N LYS A 190 -12.76 -8.60 1.48
CA LYS A 190 -12.29 -7.35 2.07
C LYS A 190 -13.36 -6.28 2.13
N LEU A 191 -14.10 -6.10 1.04
CA LEU A 191 -15.18 -5.12 0.99
C LEU A 191 -16.25 -5.44 2.05
N THR A 192 -16.68 -6.69 2.15
CA THR A 192 -17.65 -7.11 3.17
C THR A 192 -17.09 -6.92 4.58
N ALA A 193 -15.82 -7.31 4.79
CA ALA A 193 -15.16 -7.25 6.09
C ALA A 193 -14.99 -5.82 6.63
N ILE A 194 -14.93 -4.82 5.76
CA ILE A 194 -14.81 -3.43 6.17
C ILE A 194 -16.16 -2.69 6.14
N ALA A 195 -17.02 -3.00 5.17
CA ALA A 195 -18.31 -2.34 5.00
C ALA A 195 -19.31 -2.70 6.11
N VAL A 196 -19.40 -3.99 6.47
CA VAL A 196 -20.36 -4.43 7.49
C VAL A 196 -20.08 -3.79 8.86
N PRO A 197 -18.84 -3.80 9.40
CA PRO A 197 -18.55 -3.08 10.64
C PRO A 197 -18.73 -1.57 10.52
N ALA A 198 -18.37 -0.96 9.39
CA ALA A 198 -18.55 0.48 9.19
C ALA A 198 -20.03 0.89 9.22
N LEU A 199 -20.91 0.12 8.58
CA LEU A 199 -22.36 0.36 8.59
C LEU A 199 -22.97 0.12 9.98
N ALA A 200 -22.52 -0.91 10.71
CA ALA A 200 -22.96 -1.15 12.09
C ALA A 200 -22.54 0.01 13.03
N LEU A 201 -21.31 0.49 12.89
CA LEU A 201 -20.82 1.64 13.66
C LEU A 201 -21.46 2.97 13.22
N LEU A 202 -21.82 3.11 11.95
CA LEU A 202 -22.61 4.26 11.48
C LEU A 202 -24.00 4.28 12.14
N ALA A 203 -24.66 3.12 12.25
CA ALA A 203 -25.93 3.03 12.93
C ALA A 203 -25.81 3.38 14.43
N LEU A 204 -24.75 2.92 15.10
CA LEU A 204 -24.43 3.30 16.47
C LEU A 204 -24.20 4.81 16.59
N PHE A 205 -23.35 5.38 15.74
CA PHE A 205 -23.03 6.81 15.73
C PHE A 205 -24.27 7.69 15.55
N LEU A 206 -25.18 7.31 14.64
CA LEU A 206 -26.44 8.02 14.41
C LEU A 206 -27.39 7.94 15.62
N SER A 207 -27.32 6.87 16.42
CA SER A 207 -28.10 6.73 17.64
C SER A 207 -27.51 7.54 18.82
N ASP A 208 -26.18 7.59 18.92
CA ASP A 208 -25.47 8.27 20.02
C ASP A 208 -25.46 9.80 19.85
N ARG A 209 -25.74 10.30 18.64
CA ARG A 209 -25.67 11.73 18.29
C ARG A 209 -24.33 12.38 18.69
N ALA A 210 -23.24 11.62 18.62
CA ALA A 210 -21.91 12.10 18.95
C ALA A 210 -21.49 13.25 18.03
N GLU A 211 -20.90 14.31 18.57
CA GLU A 211 -20.44 15.46 17.80
C GLU A 211 -19.03 15.22 17.25
N LEU A 212 -18.87 15.45 15.94
CA LEU A 212 -17.59 15.55 15.26
C LEU A 212 -17.22 17.03 15.12
N GLY A 213 -15.95 17.37 15.32
CA GLY A 213 -15.51 18.74 15.10
C GLY A 213 -15.72 19.70 16.27
N GLY A 214 -15.95 19.20 17.46
CA GLY A 214 -16.03 20.02 18.68
C GLY A 214 -14.70 20.72 19.01
N PRO A 215 -14.73 21.75 19.87
CA PRO A 215 -13.55 22.50 20.29
C PRO A 215 -12.65 21.73 21.27
N LEU A 216 -13.11 20.61 21.82
CA LEU A 216 -12.39 19.83 22.81
C LEU A 216 -11.57 18.72 22.18
N PRO A 217 -10.46 18.28 22.82
CA PRO A 217 -9.74 17.09 22.42
C PRO A 217 -10.60 15.83 22.63
N PRO A 218 -10.31 14.72 21.93
CA PRO A 218 -10.98 13.45 22.20
C PRO A 218 -10.72 12.97 23.62
N SER A 219 -11.69 12.30 24.24
CA SER A 219 -11.59 11.80 25.61
C SER A 219 -11.92 10.33 25.70
N VAL A 220 -11.33 9.61 26.66
CA VAL A 220 -11.66 8.22 26.93
C VAL A 220 -12.95 8.12 27.75
N GLN A 221 -13.86 7.23 27.34
CA GLN A 221 -15.14 7.04 28.03
C GLN A 221 -14.99 6.26 29.35
N GLN A 222 -13.99 5.39 29.43
CA GLN A 222 -13.68 4.55 30.58
C GLN A 222 -12.20 4.65 30.92
N GLN A 223 -11.85 4.36 32.17
CA GLN A 223 -10.45 4.29 32.57
C GLN A 223 -9.70 3.33 31.63
N THR A 224 -8.66 3.84 30.97
CA THR A 224 -7.92 3.10 29.94
C THR A 224 -6.42 3.20 30.22
N THR A 225 -5.75 2.05 30.17
CA THR A 225 -4.29 1.98 30.30
C THR A 225 -3.69 1.68 28.92
N VAL A 226 -2.71 2.48 28.52
CA VAL A 226 -2.00 2.36 27.23
C VAL A 226 -0.52 2.17 27.49
N THR A 227 0.09 1.19 26.85
CA THR A 227 1.55 0.99 26.87
C THR A 227 2.14 1.51 25.56
N ILE A 228 3.20 2.28 25.65
CA ILE A 228 3.92 2.84 24.52
C ILE A 228 4.88 1.77 23.97
N ASP A 229 4.65 1.33 22.75
CA ASP A 229 5.46 0.27 22.09
C ASP A 229 6.75 0.78 21.46
N THR A 230 6.84 2.09 21.18
CA THR A 230 8.02 2.77 20.61
C THR A 230 8.10 4.18 21.13
N ASN A 231 9.31 4.76 21.17
CA ASN A 231 9.48 6.16 21.58
C ASN A 231 8.56 7.07 20.77
N VAL A 232 7.82 7.94 21.46
CA VAL A 232 6.87 8.86 20.83
C VAL A 232 6.87 10.21 21.52
N VAL A 233 6.76 11.28 20.75
CA VAL A 233 6.51 12.62 21.29
C VAL A 233 5.02 12.89 21.24
N VAL A 234 4.40 13.13 22.38
CA VAL A 234 2.98 13.43 22.50
C VAL A 234 2.74 14.88 22.90
N GLN A 235 1.64 15.44 22.41
CA GLN A 235 1.08 16.71 22.82
C GLN A 235 -0.03 16.46 23.83
N VAL A 236 0.13 16.95 25.04
CA VAL A 236 -0.88 16.92 26.10
C VAL A 236 -1.57 18.28 26.16
N ALA A 237 -2.86 18.33 25.86
CA ALA A 237 -3.65 19.56 25.94
C ALA A 237 -4.12 19.81 27.38
N GLU A 238 -4.59 18.77 28.07
CA GLU A 238 -5.08 18.79 29.43
C GLU A 238 -4.46 17.63 30.23
N PRO A 239 -3.60 17.88 31.22
CA PRO A 239 -2.92 16.82 31.97
C PRO A 239 -3.80 16.17 33.03
N ALA A 240 -4.98 16.75 33.34
CA ALA A 240 -5.88 16.24 34.37
C ALA A 240 -6.34 14.79 34.06
N GLY A 241 -6.23 13.92 35.06
CA GLY A 241 -6.65 12.51 34.93
C GLY A 241 -5.66 11.62 34.18
N ILE A 242 -4.43 12.08 33.92
CA ILE A 242 -3.38 11.29 33.25
C ILE A 242 -2.27 10.97 34.24
N THR A 243 -2.02 9.68 34.48
CA THR A 243 -0.87 9.19 35.25
C THR A 243 0.06 8.38 34.38
N VAL A 244 1.37 8.52 34.62
CA VAL A 244 2.43 7.95 33.78
C VAL A 244 3.40 7.16 34.64
N SER A 245 3.77 5.97 34.18
CA SER A 245 4.84 5.15 34.74
C SER A 245 5.77 4.67 33.63
N GLY A 246 7.07 4.91 33.75
CA GLY A 246 8.08 4.60 32.76
C GLY A 246 9.04 5.75 32.50
N THR A 247 9.41 6.01 31.26
CA THR A 247 10.36 7.06 30.88
C THR A 247 9.63 8.25 30.24
N VAL A 248 9.77 9.44 30.86
CA VAL A 248 9.22 10.71 30.35
C VAL A 248 10.35 11.72 30.25
N ASN A 249 10.60 12.29 29.06
CA ASN A 249 11.68 13.22 28.80
C ASN A 249 13.03 12.70 29.36
N ASP A 250 13.35 11.45 29.06
CA ASP A 250 14.56 10.72 29.49
C ASP A 250 14.71 10.53 31.02
N ARG A 251 13.62 10.74 31.77
CA ARG A 251 13.60 10.53 33.22
C ARG A 251 12.62 9.41 33.59
N ALA A 252 13.05 8.50 34.43
CA ALA A 252 12.18 7.47 34.99
C ALA A 252 11.19 8.09 35.97
N VAL A 253 9.90 7.81 35.79
CA VAL A 253 8.80 8.25 36.65
C VAL A 253 7.93 7.05 37.02
N ASN A 254 7.32 7.11 38.21
CA ASN A 254 6.42 6.07 38.68
C ASN A 254 5.14 6.70 39.21
N ASN A 255 4.00 6.35 38.62
CA ASN A 255 2.67 6.85 38.96
C ASN A 255 2.63 8.39 39.10
N ALA A 256 3.34 9.09 38.23
CA ALA A 256 3.44 10.54 38.26
C ALA A 256 2.32 11.17 37.40
N THR A 257 1.79 12.31 37.86
CA THR A 257 0.92 13.15 37.03
C THR A 257 1.75 14.07 36.16
N LEU A 258 1.32 14.32 34.94
CA LEU A 258 1.98 15.28 34.07
C LEU A 258 1.73 16.71 34.60
N PRO A 259 2.78 17.54 34.75
CA PRO A 259 2.68 18.80 35.51
C PRO A 259 1.92 19.93 34.80
N ALA A 260 1.89 19.93 33.46
CA ALA A 260 1.31 21.03 32.66
C ALA A 260 0.95 20.58 31.24
N PRO A 261 0.12 21.34 30.50
CA PRO A 261 -0.01 21.17 29.06
C PRO A 261 1.35 21.34 28.35
N GLY A 262 1.65 20.51 27.36
CA GLY A 262 2.94 20.58 26.66
C GLY A 262 3.28 19.33 25.86
N ARG A 263 4.51 19.30 25.35
CA ARG A 263 5.08 18.15 24.63
C ARG A 263 5.91 17.30 25.59
N TYR A 264 5.69 16.00 25.52
CA TYR A 264 6.40 15.01 26.33
C TYR A 264 6.93 13.90 25.45
N THR A 265 8.20 13.57 25.61
CA THR A 265 8.79 12.38 24.98
C THR A 265 8.53 11.19 25.91
N LEU A 266 7.82 10.20 25.41
CA LEU A 266 7.51 8.96 26.13
C LEU A 266 8.40 7.85 25.58
N GLY A 267 9.16 7.20 26.45
CA GLY A 267 10.01 6.07 26.09
C GLY A 267 9.22 4.78 25.90
N GLU A 268 9.80 3.83 25.17
CA GLU A 268 9.26 2.47 25.02
C GLU A 268 9.01 1.82 26.39
N GLY A 269 7.91 1.08 26.52
CA GLY A 269 7.48 0.46 27.77
C GLY A 269 6.79 1.41 28.75
N THR A 270 6.68 2.72 28.45
CA THR A 270 5.96 3.67 29.29
C THR A 270 4.47 3.37 29.26
N THR A 271 3.86 3.38 30.43
CA THR A 271 2.42 3.13 30.62
C THR A 271 1.72 4.42 30.99
N LEU A 272 0.67 4.78 30.23
CA LEU A 272 -0.24 5.88 30.57
C LEU A 272 -1.56 5.30 31.06
N THR A 273 -2.03 5.77 32.19
CA THR A 273 -3.39 5.49 32.69
C THR A 273 -4.22 6.76 32.58
N LEU A 274 -5.26 6.70 31.79
CA LEU A 274 -6.22 7.76 31.51
C LEU A 274 -7.48 7.49 32.34
N ALA A 275 -7.87 8.41 33.21
CA ALA A 275 -9.14 8.32 33.94
C ALA A 275 -10.33 8.49 32.97
N ALA A 276 -11.50 7.99 33.33
CA ALA A 276 -12.72 8.21 32.55
C ALA A 276 -12.97 9.73 32.38
N GLY A 277 -13.22 10.18 31.15
CA GLY A 277 -13.37 11.59 30.80
C GLY A 277 -12.07 12.35 30.59
N ALA A 278 -10.90 11.76 30.84
CA ALA A 278 -9.62 12.43 30.60
C ALA A 278 -9.39 12.68 29.10
N ALA A 279 -8.86 13.87 28.77
CA ALA A 279 -8.45 14.23 27.44
C ALA A 279 -7.31 13.32 26.97
N THR A 280 -7.45 12.76 25.79
CA THR A 280 -6.44 11.85 25.22
C THR A 280 -5.30 12.67 24.62
N PRO A 281 -4.03 12.45 25.02
CA PRO A 281 -2.88 13.02 24.33
C PRO A 281 -2.85 12.58 22.87
N VAL A 282 -2.35 13.43 22.00
CA VAL A 282 -2.14 13.10 20.58
C VAL A 282 -0.65 13.13 20.24
N VAL A 283 -0.25 12.43 19.21
CA VAL A 283 1.13 12.50 18.70
C VAL A 283 1.45 13.94 18.30
N ALA A 284 2.65 14.41 18.62
CA ALA A 284 3.06 15.78 18.32
C ALA A 284 2.88 16.08 16.82
N GLY A 285 2.20 17.21 16.52
CA GLY A 285 1.85 17.63 15.18
C GLY A 285 0.49 17.10 14.67
N ALA A 286 -0.13 16.13 15.35
CA ALA A 286 -1.52 15.76 15.04
C ALA A 286 -2.51 16.80 15.63
N PRO A 287 -3.69 16.99 14.98
CA PRO A 287 -4.72 17.90 15.46
C PRO A 287 -5.22 17.54 16.86
N ASN A 288 -5.18 18.50 17.78
CA ASN A 288 -5.64 18.30 19.16
C ASN A 288 -7.17 18.28 19.29
N THR A 289 -7.84 19.19 18.59
CA THR A 289 -9.30 19.38 18.70
C THR A 289 -10.02 18.76 17.51
N GLY A 290 -11.32 18.48 17.69
CA GLY A 290 -12.17 18.02 16.58
C GLY A 290 -12.26 19.05 15.46
N ARG A 291 -12.27 20.36 15.79
CA ARG A 291 -12.32 21.43 14.80
C ARG A 291 -11.07 21.44 13.89
N GLU A 292 -9.88 21.32 14.47
CA GLU A 292 -8.63 21.21 13.71
C GLU A 292 -8.62 19.93 12.86
N TRP A 293 -9.11 18.83 13.41
CA TRP A 293 -9.12 17.53 12.76
C TRP A 293 -10.01 17.47 11.50
N ILE A 294 -11.14 18.19 11.48
CA ILE A 294 -11.99 18.29 10.27
C ILE A 294 -11.50 19.33 9.27
N SER A 295 -10.55 20.19 9.66
CA SER A 295 -9.99 21.23 8.80
C SER A 295 -8.83 20.67 7.98
N SER A 296 -8.72 21.06 6.72
CA SER A 296 -7.58 20.71 5.87
C SER A 296 -6.47 21.76 5.95
N GLY A 297 -5.24 21.34 5.65
CA GLY A 297 -4.07 22.22 5.55
C GLY A 297 -3.08 22.13 6.70
N GLY A 298 -3.35 21.29 7.72
CA GLY A 298 -2.41 21.00 8.83
C GLY A 298 -1.33 19.96 8.48
N GLY A 299 -1.52 19.22 7.39
CA GLY A 299 -0.62 18.15 6.96
C GLY A 299 -0.71 16.91 7.82
N LEU A 300 0.34 16.09 7.79
CA LEU A 300 0.43 14.83 8.53
C LEU A 300 1.47 14.92 9.66
N GLY A 301 1.38 15.96 10.48
CA GLY A 301 2.20 16.12 11.68
C GLY A 301 3.63 16.63 11.45
N GLY A 302 3.94 17.16 10.28
CA GLY A 302 5.28 17.69 9.97
C GLY A 302 5.34 19.23 9.96
N GLU A 303 6.57 19.74 9.90
CA GLU A 303 6.85 21.19 9.90
C GLU A 303 6.48 21.88 8.57
N HIS A 304 6.34 21.11 7.47
CA HIS A 304 6.07 21.64 6.11
C HIS A 304 4.81 21.00 5.50
N PRO A 305 3.60 21.32 6.01
CA PRO A 305 2.37 20.60 5.66
C PRO A 305 2.00 20.67 4.18
N LEU A 306 2.13 21.85 3.54
CA LEU A 306 1.81 21.99 2.11
C LEU A 306 2.72 21.14 1.22
N TYR A 307 4.02 21.08 1.53
CA TYR A 307 4.95 20.24 0.79
C TYR A 307 4.63 18.76 0.97
N GLN A 308 4.28 18.34 2.19
CA GLN A 308 3.90 16.95 2.49
C GLN A 308 2.67 16.53 1.68
N VAL A 309 1.61 17.34 1.71
CA VAL A 309 0.37 17.08 0.95
C VAL A 309 0.65 17.01 -0.55
N LEU A 310 1.40 17.98 -1.09
CA LEU A 310 1.79 17.97 -2.51
C LEU A 310 2.57 16.69 -2.86
N SER A 311 3.54 16.32 -2.04
CA SER A 311 4.34 15.12 -2.27
C SER A 311 3.52 13.83 -2.19
N ILE A 312 2.56 13.74 -1.26
CA ILE A 312 1.63 12.60 -1.17
C ILE A 312 0.76 12.51 -2.42
N ILE A 313 0.19 13.61 -2.89
CA ILE A 313 -0.62 13.63 -4.12
C ILE A 313 0.22 13.18 -5.32
N VAL A 314 1.41 13.73 -5.48
CA VAL A 314 2.33 13.34 -6.57
C VAL A 314 2.73 11.87 -6.47
N ALA A 315 3.11 11.40 -5.25
CA ALA A 315 3.49 10.01 -5.03
C ALA A 315 2.34 9.05 -5.35
N THR A 316 1.15 9.29 -4.80
CA THR A 316 0.03 8.36 -4.90
C THR A 316 -0.61 8.36 -6.29
N PHE A 317 -0.80 9.54 -6.90
CA PHE A 317 -1.38 9.67 -8.24
C PHE A 317 -0.44 9.10 -9.31
N LEU A 318 0.81 9.58 -9.38
CA LEU A 318 1.77 9.14 -10.40
C LEU A 318 2.36 7.78 -10.08
N GLY A 319 2.50 7.44 -8.79
CA GLY A 319 2.95 6.11 -8.37
C GLY A 319 2.00 5.02 -8.80
N THR A 320 0.68 5.22 -8.69
CA THR A 320 -0.31 4.28 -9.22
C THR A 320 -0.07 3.96 -10.70
N MET A 321 0.34 4.96 -11.50
CA MET A 321 0.66 4.76 -12.91
C MET A 321 1.97 3.98 -13.14
N GLY A 322 2.84 3.89 -12.13
CA GLY A 322 4.13 3.20 -12.19
C GLY A 322 4.19 1.87 -11.44
N LEU A 323 3.12 1.40 -10.79
CA LEU A 323 3.15 0.16 -10.00
C LEU A 323 3.23 -1.09 -10.88
N PRO A 324 4.30 -1.90 -10.79
CA PRO A 324 4.50 -3.05 -11.68
C PRO A 324 3.38 -4.08 -11.62
N HIS A 325 2.92 -4.43 -10.43
CA HIS A 325 1.88 -5.44 -10.20
C HIS A 325 0.52 -5.01 -10.78
N VAL A 326 0.19 -3.71 -10.72
CA VAL A 326 -1.00 -3.15 -11.36
C VAL A 326 -0.89 -3.19 -12.88
N LEU A 327 0.27 -2.77 -13.40
CA LEU A 327 0.52 -2.69 -14.84
C LEU A 327 0.46 -4.06 -15.52
N VAL A 328 0.99 -5.09 -14.85
CA VAL A 328 0.99 -6.46 -15.38
C VAL A 328 -0.43 -7.00 -15.61
N ARG A 329 -1.40 -6.50 -14.85
CA ARG A 329 -2.81 -6.88 -15.00
C ARG A 329 -3.46 -6.38 -16.27
N PHE A 330 -3.02 -5.23 -16.79
CA PHE A 330 -3.55 -4.74 -18.06
C PHE A 330 -3.15 -5.63 -19.24
N TYR A 331 -2.01 -6.32 -19.15
CA TYR A 331 -1.59 -7.30 -20.18
C TYR A 331 -2.49 -8.54 -20.22
N THR A 332 -3.24 -8.85 -19.16
CA THR A 332 -4.16 -10.00 -19.11
C THR A 332 -5.48 -9.76 -19.84
N ASN A 333 -5.81 -8.49 -20.17
CA ASN A 333 -7.02 -8.16 -20.94
C ASN A 333 -6.90 -8.64 -22.40
N PRO A 334 -8.03 -8.98 -23.05
CA PRO A 334 -8.04 -9.38 -24.46
C PRO A 334 -7.53 -8.30 -25.39
N ASP A 335 -7.96 -7.05 -25.20
CA ASP A 335 -7.65 -5.90 -26.06
C ASP A 335 -7.56 -4.58 -25.28
N GLY A 336 -7.19 -3.49 -25.93
CA GLY A 336 -7.05 -2.16 -25.31
C GLY A 336 -8.39 -1.55 -24.88
N ARG A 337 -9.53 -1.93 -25.51
CA ARG A 337 -10.87 -1.51 -25.07
C ARG A 337 -11.25 -2.20 -23.75
N ALA A 338 -10.98 -3.49 -23.66
CA ALA A 338 -11.16 -4.24 -22.41
C ALA A 338 -10.31 -3.67 -21.28
N ALA A 339 -9.04 -3.29 -21.56
CA ALA A 339 -8.15 -2.65 -20.61
C ALA A 339 -8.74 -1.32 -20.06
N ARG A 340 -9.29 -0.46 -20.93
CA ARG A 340 -9.96 0.78 -20.50
C ARG A 340 -11.22 0.51 -19.66
N ARG A 341 -12.06 -0.46 -20.05
CA ARG A 341 -13.24 -0.86 -19.28
C ARG A 341 -12.86 -1.42 -17.92
N THR A 342 -11.78 -2.18 -17.86
CA THR A 342 -11.20 -2.68 -16.60
C THR A 342 -10.80 -1.51 -15.70
N ALA A 343 -10.03 -0.54 -16.20
CA ALA A 343 -9.59 0.62 -15.42
C ALA A 343 -10.77 1.46 -14.88
N LEU A 344 -11.81 1.68 -15.70
CA LEU A 344 -13.02 2.39 -15.28
C LEU A 344 -13.76 1.64 -14.15
N ALA A 345 -13.90 0.32 -14.28
CA ALA A 345 -14.53 -0.50 -13.26
C ALA A 345 -13.71 -0.51 -11.95
N VAL A 346 -12.37 -0.52 -12.03
CA VAL A 346 -11.49 -0.42 -10.86
C VAL A 346 -11.71 0.90 -10.13
N ILE A 347 -11.80 2.03 -10.83
CA ILE A 347 -12.08 3.33 -10.20
C ILE A 347 -13.35 3.27 -9.35
N ALA A 348 -14.44 2.71 -9.89
CA ALA A 348 -15.71 2.58 -9.17
C ALA A 348 -15.59 1.66 -7.93
N LEU A 349 -14.88 0.52 -8.07
CA LEU A 349 -14.67 -0.43 -6.98
C LEU A 349 -13.78 0.16 -5.86
N LEU A 350 -12.74 0.93 -6.21
CA LEU A 350 -11.88 1.59 -5.24
C LEU A 350 -12.60 2.72 -4.52
N ALA A 351 -13.37 3.56 -5.25
CA ALA A 351 -14.15 4.64 -4.65
C ALA A 351 -15.16 4.09 -3.64
N ALA A 352 -15.86 3.00 -4.00
CA ALA A 352 -16.78 2.31 -3.09
C ALA A 352 -16.07 1.74 -1.85
N PHE A 353 -14.88 1.19 -2.01
CA PHE A 353 -14.12 0.63 -0.90
C PHE A 353 -13.63 1.71 0.06
N TYR A 354 -12.98 2.79 -0.44
CA TYR A 354 -12.34 3.79 0.42
C TYR A 354 -13.29 4.61 1.29
N LEU A 355 -14.59 4.58 0.99
CA LEU A 355 -15.61 5.15 1.86
C LEU A 355 -15.57 4.53 3.27
N PHE A 356 -15.41 3.21 3.36
CA PHE A 356 -15.53 2.49 4.63
C PHE A 356 -14.33 2.65 5.57
N PRO A 357 -13.05 2.52 5.14
CA PRO A 357 -11.93 2.82 6.03
C PRO A 357 -11.90 4.27 6.47
N THR A 358 -12.38 5.21 5.64
CA THR A 358 -12.55 6.61 6.05
C THR A 358 -13.56 6.73 7.20
N LEU A 359 -14.73 6.12 7.07
CA LEU A 359 -15.73 6.11 8.15
C LEU A 359 -15.19 5.45 9.43
N LEU A 360 -14.50 4.32 9.29
CA LEU A 360 -13.89 3.64 10.44
C LEU A 360 -12.83 4.49 11.13
N GLY A 361 -12.06 5.30 10.39
CA GLY A 361 -11.12 6.25 10.97
C GLY A 361 -11.81 7.33 11.79
N VAL A 362 -12.93 7.86 11.29
CA VAL A 362 -13.79 8.80 12.02
C VAL A 362 -14.28 8.19 13.34
N PHE A 363 -14.82 6.97 13.28
CA PHE A 363 -15.32 6.30 14.47
C PHE A 363 -14.21 5.87 15.44
N ALA A 364 -13.02 5.56 14.92
CA ALA A 364 -11.87 5.22 15.75
C ALA A 364 -11.45 6.39 16.64
N ARG A 365 -11.48 7.62 16.12
CA ARG A 365 -11.20 8.82 16.91
C ARG A 365 -12.21 9.01 18.06
N LEU A 366 -13.47 8.63 17.85
CA LEU A 366 -14.53 8.75 18.87
C LEU A 366 -14.49 7.63 19.91
N TYR A 367 -14.31 6.39 19.48
CA TYR A 367 -14.53 5.20 20.33
C TYR A 367 -13.25 4.55 20.82
N VAL A 368 -12.11 4.78 20.17
CA VAL A 368 -10.78 4.25 20.57
C VAL A 368 -9.69 5.32 20.52
N PRO A 369 -9.91 6.51 21.14
CA PRO A 369 -8.99 7.65 21.06
C PRO A 369 -7.61 7.35 21.66
N GLN A 370 -7.49 6.36 22.55
CA GLN A 370 -6.22 5.91 23.11
C GLN A 370 -5.19 5.50 22.04
N LEU A 371 -5.62 5.10 20.85
CA LEU A 371 -4.73 4.77 19.74
C LEU A 371 -4.09 6.00 19.08
N LEU A 372 -4.55 7.20 19.42
CA LEU A 372 -3.93 8.46 18.97
C LEU A 372 -2.58 8.72 19.67
N ILE A 373 -2.29 8.04 20.78
CA ILE A 373 -1.08 8.20 21.57
C ILE A 373 0.06 7.31 21.04
N THR A 374 -0.28 6.22 20.36
CA THR A 374 0.69 5.19 19.96
C THR A 374 0.98 5.23 18.46
N GLY A 375 2.12 4.66 18.05
CA GLY A 375 2.43 4.37 16.65
C GLY A 375 1.50 3.33 16.00
N THR A 376 0.64 2.68 16.79
CA THR A 376 -0.24 1.58 16.35
C THR A 376 -1.62 2.03 15.85
N ALA A 377 -1.76 3.27 15.34
CA ALA A 377 -3.03 3.74 14.77
C ALA A 377 -3.59 2.82 13.67
N ASP A 378 -2.73 2.08 12.97
CA ASP A 378 -3.12 1.04 12.02
C ASP A 378 -3.96 -0.08 12.66
N ALA A 379 -3.90 -0.25 13.97
CA ALA A 379 -4.71 -1.18 14.74
C ALA A 379 -6.18 -0.75 14.92
N ALA A 380 -6.50 0.52 14.65
CA ALA A 380 -7.82 1.09 14.91
C ALA A 380 -8.96 0.26 14.32
N VAL A 381 -8.82 -0.18 13.07
CA VAL A 381 -9.85 -0.99 12.38
C VAL A 381 -10.08 -2.34 13.06
N LEU A 382 -9.01 -2.95 13.60
CA LEU A 382 -9.08 -4.27 14.24
C LEU A 382 -9.78 -4.21 15.60
N LEU A 383 -9.52 -3.16 16.36
CA LEU A 383 -10.00 -3.02 17.75
C LEU A 383 -11.37 -2.37 17.83
N LEU A 384 -11.69 -1.48 16.90
CA LEU A 384 -12.87 -0.61 16.93
C LEU A 384 -14.20 -1.35 17.08
N PRO A 385 -14.52 -2.42 16.33
CA PRO A 385 -15.83 -3.07 16.44
C PRO A 385 -16.08 -3.65 17.84
N ASN A 386 -15.06 -4.25 18.44
CA ASN A 386 -15.19 -4.82 19.78
C ASN A 386 -15.20 -3.75 20.87
N ALA A 387 -14.46 -2.66 20.71
CA ALA A 387 -14.42 -1.56 21.66
C ALA A 387 -15.73 -0.75 21.69
N ALA A 388 -16.32 -0.49 20.51
CA ALA A 388 -17.49 0.37 20.39
C ALA A 388 -18.82 -0.38 20.58
N ILE A 389 -18.95 -1.62 20.06
CA ILE A 389 -20.20 -2.39 20.09
C ILE A 389 -20.18 -3.41 21.22
N GLY A 390 -19.02 -4.05 21.46
CA GLY A 390 -18.86 -5.07 22.49
C GLY A 390 -19.66 -6.35 22.26
N GLY A 391 -19.67 -7.23 23.25
CA GLY A 391 -20.45 -8.46 23.26
C GLY A 391 -20.11 -9.43 22.13
N VAL A 392 -21.06 -10.30 21.78
CA VAL A 392 -20.89 -11.30 20.70
C VAL A 392 -20.86 -10.64 19.33
N VAL A 393 -21.63 -9.58 19.13
CA VAL A 393 -21.73 -8.85 17.86
C VAL A 393 -20.41 -8.14 17.58
N GLY A 394 -19.87 -7.37 18.54
CA GLY A 394 -18.59 -6.68 18.39
C GLY A 394 -17.45 -7.65 18.10
N ALA A 395 -17.42 -8.80 18.80
CA ALA A 395 -16.44 -9.85 18.58
C ALA A 395 -16.54 -10.49 17.20
N GLY A 396 -17.76 -10.76 16.72
CA GLY A 396 -18.01 -11.28 15.37
C GLY A 396 -17.54 -10.33 14.27
N LEU A 397 -17.83 -9.03 14.44
CA LEU A 397 -17.37 -7.99 13.52
C LEU A 397 -15.84 -7.83 13.54
N ALA A 398 -15.20 -7.89 14.71
CA ALA A 398 -13.75 -7.86 14.82
C ALA A 398 -13.09 -9.07 14.11
N ALA A 399 -13.66 -10.27 14.28
CA ALA A 399 -13.20 -11.47 13.58
C ALA A 399 -13.37 -11.35 12.05
N LEU A 400 -14.47 -10.76 11.58
CA LEU A 400 -14.69 -10.48 10.15
C LEU A 400 -13.64 -9.49 9.61
N VAL A 401 -13.34 -8.42 10.35
CA VAL A 401 -12.26 -7.47 10.00
C VAL A 401 -10.91 -8.19 9.93
N ALA A 402 -10.62 -9.07 10.88
CA ALA A 402 -9.38 -9.86 10.87
C ALA A 402 -9.24 -10.72 9.61
N ALA A 403 -10.31 -11.41 9.19
CA ALA A 403 -10.33 -12.17 7.94
C ALA A 403 -10.07 -11.28 6.71
N GLY A 404 -10.69 -10.09 6.68
CA GLY A 404 -10.46 -9.09 5.63
C GLY A 404 -9.02 -8.57 5.59
N ALA A 405 -8.41 -8.33 6.75
CA ALA A 405 -7.02 -7.89 6.86
C ALA A 405 -6.05 -8.94 6.29
N ILE A 406 -6.19 -10.21 6.68
CA ILE A 406 -5.37 -11.30 6.10
C ILE A 406 -5.59 -11.42 4.60
N ALA A 407 -6.83 -11.31 4.12
CA ALA A 407 -7.11 -11.30 2.67
C ALA A 407 -6.43 -10.12 1.97
N ALA A 408 -6.29 -8.95 2.62
CA ALA A 408 -5.59 -7.80 2.06
C ALA A 408 -4.09 -8.08 1.93
N PHE A 409 -3.46 -8.62 2.96
CA PHE A 409 -2.03 -8.95 2.91
C PHE A 409 -1.73 -10.01 1.86
N LEU A 410 -2.50 -11.10 1.83
CA LEU A 410 -2.31 -12.20 0.87
C LEU A 410 -2.54 -11.75 -0.58
N ALA A 411 -3.57 -10.94 -0.84
CA ALA A 411 -3.90 -10.48 -2.19
C ALA A 411 -2.79 -9.63 -2.80
N THR A 412 -2.39 -8.57 -2.08
CA THR A 412 -1.37 -7.63 -2.56
C THR A 412 -0.01 -8.29 -2.65
N SER A 413 0.38 -9.07 -1.62
CA SER A 413 1.67 -9.78 -1.65
C SER A 413 1.76 -10.79 -2.80
N SER A 414 0.65 -11.49 -3.13
CA SER A 414 0.65 -12.42 -4.27
C SER A 414 0.89 -11.72 -5.60
N GLY A 415 0.30 -10.54 -5.83
CA GLY A 415 0.49 -9.77 -7.05
C GLY A 415 1.90 -9.19 -7.17
N LEU A 416 2.42 -8.64 -6.08
CA LEU A 416 3.81 -8.15 -6.01
C LEU A 416 4.80 -9.28 -6.31
N LEU A 417 4.58 -10.44 -5.70
CA LEU A 417 5.46 -11.60 -5.88
C LEU A 417 5.41 -12.15 -7.32
N VAL A 418 4.22 -12.16 -7.96
CA VAL A 418 4.11 -12.52 -9.39
C VAL A 418 4.89 -11.56 -10.26
N SER A 419 4.87 -10.27 -9.95
CA SER A 419 5.63 -9.26 -10.71
C SER A 419 7.13 -9.44 -10.57
N ILE A 420 7.63 -9.72 -9.36
CA ILE A 420 9.03 -10.08 -9.10
C ILE A 420 9.39 -11.36 -9.88
N ALA A 421 8.60 -12.41 -9.70
CA ALA A 421 8.85 -13.70 -10.32
C ALA A 421 8.82 -13.63 -11.85
N GLY A 422 7.87 -12.87 -12.40
CA GLY A 422 7.78 -12.59 -13.83
C GLY A 422 9.03 -11.90 -14.37
N ALA A 423 9.42 -10.78 -13.76
CA ALA A 423 10.59 -10.01 -14.17
C ALA A 423 11.89 -10.82 -14.06
N LEU A 424 12.15 -11.45 -12.91
CA LEU A 424 13.38 -12.24 -12.70
C LEU A 424 13.44 -13.46 -13.61
N SER A 425 12.32 -14.17 -13.83
CA SER A 425 12.31 -15.37 -14.67
C SER A 425 12.56 -15.06 -16.14
N THR A 426 12.02 -13.95 -16.66
CA THR A 426 12.14 -13.57 -18.07
C THR A 426 13.44 -12.85 -18.39
N ASP A 427 13.98 -12.09 -17.43
CA ASP A 427 15.07 -11.15 -17.70
C ASP A 427 16.44 -11.63 -17.17
N VAL A 428 16.46 -12.51 -16.16
CA VAL A 428 17.70 -13.09 -15.57
C VAL A 428 17.83 -14.58 -15.89
N LEU A 429 16.72 -15.32 -15.82
CA LEU A 429 16.68 -16.76 -16.05
C LEU A 429 16.21 -17.06 -17.49
N ARG A 430 15.90 -18.32 -17.77
CA ARG A 430 15.54 -18.76 -19.14
C ARG A 430 14.05 -18.67 -19.48
N GLY A 431 13.22 -18.06 -18.64
CA GLY A 431 11.78 -17.89 -18.85
C GLY A 431 10.94 -19.16 -18.72
N ARG A 432 11.47 -20.22 -18.13
CA ARG A 432 10.76 -21.49 -17.91
C ARG A 432 9.87 -21.40 -16.64
N ILE A 433 8.87 -22.26 -16.55
CA ILE A 433 7.99 -22.34 -15.36
C ILE A 433 8.81 -22.64 -14.07
N ARG A 434 9.86 -23.46 -14.16
CA ARG A 434 10.76 -23.74 -13.04
C ARG A 434 11.48 -22.49 -12.57
N ASP A 435 11.92 -21.66 -13.50
CA ASP A 435 12.64 -20.41 -13.24
C ASP A 435 11.72 -19.41 -12.56
N PHE A 436 10.45 -19.31 -13.00
CA PHE A 436 9.42 -18.51 -12.35
C PHE A 436 9.18 -18.94 -10.90
N ARG A 437 9.10 -20.26 -10.65
CA ARG A 437 8.92 -20.79 -9.29
C ARG A 437 10.10 -20.47 -8.38
N LEU A 438 11.33 -20.61 -8.87
CA LEU A 438 12.54 -20.26 -8.12
C LEU A 438 12.57 -18.77 -7.79
N ALA A 439 12.29 -17.91 -8.78
CA ALA A 439 12.22 -16.48 -8.60
C ALA A 439 11.13 -16.05 -7.59
N ALA A 440 9.99 -16.77 -7.57
CA ALA A 440 8.94 -16.55 -6.58
C ALA A 440 9.38 -16.91 -5.15
N VAL A 441 10.11 -17.99 -4.96
CA VAL A 441 10.65 -18.34 -3.64
C VAL A 441 11.63 -17.28 -3.15
N VAL A 442 12.61 -16.91 -3.97
CA VAL A 442 13.60 -15.89 -3.60
C VAL A 442 12.94 -14.54 -3.33
N GLY A 443 12.06 -14.07 -4.24
CA GLY A 443 11.37 -12.79 -4.10
C GLY A 443 10.39 -12.71 -2.93
N GLY A 444 9.86 -13.85 -2.46
CA GLY A 444 8.98 -13.91 -1.31
C GLY A 444 9.70 -14.00 0.05
N VAL A 445 10.90 -14.58 0.08
CA VAL A 445 11.69 -14.70 1.32
C VAL A 445 12.44 -13.42 1.66
N VAL A 446 13.03 -12.73 0.67
CA VAL A 446 13.86 -11.53 0.88
C VAL A 446 13.15 -10.41 1.67
N PRO A 447 11.86 -10.09 1.45
CA PRO A 447 11.19 -9.03 2.21
C PRO A 447 10.89 -9.37 3.68
N ILE A 448 10.96 -10.65 4.10
CA ILE A 448 10.66 -11.05 5.49
C ILE A 448 11.59 -10.37 6.51
N PRO A 449 12.92 -10.49 6.43
CA PRO A 449 13.82 -9.80 7.35
C PRO A 449 13.71 -8.27 7.26
N LEU A 450 13.44 -7.71 6.08
CA LEU A 450 13.24 -6.28 5.92
C LEU A 450 11.96 -5.80 6.64
N ALA A 451 10.89 -6.59 6.61
CA ALA A 451 9.65 -6.27 7.33
C ALA A 451 9.85 -6.28 8.85
N LEU A 452 10.71 -7.15 9.37
CA LEU A 452 11.04 -7.20 10.79
C LEU A 452 11.90 -6.00 11.21
N ALA A 453 12.83 -5.56 10.35
CA ALA A 453 13.67 -4.40 10.60
C ALA A 453 12.91 -3.06 10.53
N ALA A 454 11.84 -2.99 9.72
CA ALA A 454 11.07 -1.78 9.45
C ALA A 454 9.81 -1.63 10.33
N SER A 455 9.74 -2.30 11.47
CA SER A 455 8.51 -2.44 12.28
C SER A 455 7.97 -1.14 12.90
N SER A 456 8.73 -0.04 12.92
CA SER A 456 8.36 1.25 13.52
C SER A 456 7.50 2.16 12.63
N LEU A 457 7.46 1.94 11.31
CA LEU A 457 6.74 2.81 10.38
C LEU A 457 5.25 2.47 10.26
N GLU A 458 4.40 3.50 10.18
CA GLU A 458 2.99 3.35 9.80
C GLU A 458 2.84 2.72 8.41
N LEU A 459 1.89 1.78 8.26
CA LEU A 459 1.70 1.02 7.01
C LEU A 459 1.44 1.92 5.80
N SER A 460 0.61 2.96 5.96
CA SER A 460 0.31 3.89 4.87
C SER A 460 1.51 4.72 4.44
N ARG A 461 2.37 5.10 5.38
CA ARG A 461 3.61 5.84 5.10
C ARG A 461 4.61 4.97 4.36
N SER A 462 4.82 3.74 4.83
CA SER A 462 5.69 2.75 4.15
C SER A 462 5.24 2.48 2.71
N VAL A 463 3.92 2.31 2.48
CA VAL A 463 3.36 2.15 1.13
C VAL A 463 3.53 3.43 0.31
N GLY A 464 3.30 4.61 0.90
CA GLY A 464 3.51 5.90 0.24
C GLY A 464 4.93 6.10 -0.29
N LEU A 465 5.95 5.61 0.43
CA LEU A 465 7.34 5.62 -0.01
C LEU A 465 7.57 4.69 -1.21
N ALA A 466 6.98 3.49 -1.23
CA ALA A 466 7.04 2.60 -2.40
C ALA A 466 6.36 3.23 -3.63
N PHE A 467 5.25 3.96 -3.44
CA PHE A 467 4.61 4.75 -4.50
C PHE A 467 5.51 5.90 -4.99
N ALA A 468 6.24 6.56 -4.10
CA ALA A 468 7.18 7.62 -4.49
C ALA A 468 8.30 7.07 -5.40
N VAL A 469 8.82 5.88 -5.11
CA VAL A 469 9.81 5.21 -6.00
C VAL A 469 9.18 4.88 -7.35
N ALA A 470 7.96 4.32 -7.37
CA ALA A 470 7.24 4.01 -8.61
C ALA A 470 6.94 5.28 -9.44
N ALA A 471 6.53 6.37 -8.78
CA ALA A 471 6.27 7.67 -9.39
C ALA A 471 7.52 8.30 -9.98
N SER A 472 8.67 8.12 -9.34
CA SER A 472 9.97 8.70 -9.76
C SER A 472 10.70 7.85 -10.81
N THR A 473 10.18 6.68 -11.18
CA THR A 473 10.85 5.73 -12.07
C THR A 473 9.96 5.28 -13.22
N LEU A 474 9.09 4.31 -12.98
CA LEU A 474 8.29 3.67 -14.04
C LEU A 474 7.21 4.61 -14.59
N CYS A 475 6.67 5.54 -13.80
CA CYS A 475 5.70 6.50 -14.31
C CYS A 475 6.29 7.40 -15.41
N PRO A 476 7.43 8.11 -15.22
CA PRO A 476 8.07 8.87 -16.29
C PRO A 476 8.42 8.03 -17.53
N LEU A 477 8.95 6.81 -17.32
CA LEU A 477 9.27 5.89 -18.40
C LEU A 477 8.03 5.54 -19.25
N LEU A 478 6.90 5.25 -18.59
CA LEU A 478 5.65 4.90 -19.29
C LEU A 478 5.03 6.11 -19.97
N VAL A 479 4.92 7.24 -19.29
CA VAL A 479 4.29 8.44 -19.85
C VAL A 479 5.09 8.93 -21.06
N LEU A 480 6.40 9.12 -20.92
CA LEU A 480 7.25 9.55 -22.03
C LEU A 480 7.39 8.47 -23.10
N GLY A 481 7.50 7.20 -22.72
CA GLY A 481 7.59 6.09 -23.66
C GLY A 481 6.36 5.95 -24.54
N ILE A 482 5.17 6.18 -24.00
CA ILE A 482 3.90 6.09 -24.73
C ILE A 482 3.61 7.35 -25.56
N TRP A 483 3.90 8.54 -25.02
CA TRP A 483 3.39 9.79 -25.61
C TRP A 483 4.46 10.67 -26.26
N TRP A 484 5.74 10.47 -25.94
CA TRP A 484 6.81 11.30 -26.48
C TRP A 484 7.76 10.49 -27.39
N ARG A 485 7.81 10.85 -28.67
CA ARG A 485 8.62 10.15 -29.67
C ARG A 485 10.13 10.30 -29.45
N GLY A 486 10.55 11.40 -28.81
CA GLY A 486 11.97 11.74 -28.60
C GLY A 486 12.68 10.99 -27.48
N LEU A 487 12.00 10.09 -26.76
CA LEU A 487 12.64 9.32 -25.69
C LEU A 487 13.68 8.37 -26.25
N THR A 488 14.90 8.41 -25.66
CA THR A 488 16.01 7.52 -25.99
C THR A 488 16.29 6.53 -24.85
N SER A 489 17.02 5.45 -25.14
CA SER A 489 17.42 4.48 -24.12
C SER A 489 18.35 5.11 -23.07
N GLY A 490 19.25 6.00 -23.47
CA GLY A 490 20.12 6.76 -22.57
C GLY A 490 19.34 7.66 -21.62
N GLY A 491 18.36 8.42 -22.15
CA GLY A 491 17.49 9.25 -21.35
C GLY A 491 16.64 8.46 -20.36
N ALA A 492 16.06 7.34 -20.80
CA ALA A 492 15.28 6.46 -19.94
C ALA A 492 16.12 5.88 -18.79
N ILE A 493 17.33 5.35 -19.07
CA ILE A 493 18.23 4.81 -18.05
C ILE A 493 18.64 5.90 -17.05
N SER A 494 19.05 7.07 -17.52
CA SER A 494 19.47 8.19 -16.65
C SER A 494 18.34 8.63 -15.72
N GLY A 495 17.11 8.76 -16.23
CA GLY A 495 15.97 9.13 -15.40
C GLY A 495 15.57 8.06 -14.39
N LEU A 496 15.64 6.77 -14.76
CA LEU A 496 15.40 5.65 -13.84
C LEU A 496 16.45 5.64 -12.71
N LEU A 497 17.73 5.90 -13.02
CA LEU A 497 18.81 5.92 -12.02
C LEU A 497 18.73 7.15 -11.11
N VAL A 498 18.46 8.34 -11.65
CA VAL A 498 18.33 9.56 -10.85
C VAL A 498 17.07 9.52 -9.99
N GLY A 499 15.92 9.29 -10.59
CA GLY A 499 14.64 9.24 -9.87
C GLY A 499 14.59 8.07 -8.88
N GLY A 500 15.00 6.87 -9.32
CA GLY A 500 15.04 5.67 -8.48
C GLY A 500 16.12 5.72 -7.42
N GLY A 501 17.29 6.26 -7.72
CA GLY A 501 18.40 6.43 -6.77
C GLY A 501 18.00 7.37 -5.62
N LEU A 502 17.51 8.57 -5.96
CA LEU A 502 17.13 9.56 -4.94
C LEU A 502 15.92 9.09 -4.11
N SER A 503 14.86 8.62 -4.76
CA SER A 503 13.66 8.14 -4.04
C SER A 503 13.93 6.84 -3.28
N GLY A 504 14.76 5.93 -3.81
CA GLY A 504 15.17 4.70 -3.16
C GLY A 504 16.03 4.93 -1.92
N VAL A 505 17.01 5.85 -1.99
CA VAL A 505 17.82 6.26 -0.83
C VAL A 505 16.92 6.90 0.23
N ALA A 506 16.03 7.83 -0.14
CA ALA A 506 15.10 8.44 0.79
C ALA A 506 14.20 7.39 1.47
N THR A 507 13.65 6.44 0.70
CA THR A 507 12.84 5.33 1.23
C THR A 507 13.64 4.46 2.19
N THR A 508 14.87 4.11 1.85
CA THR A 508 15.73 3.27 2.70
C THR A 508 16.05 3.97 4.02
N LEU A 509 16.41 5.25 3.97
CA LEU A 509 16.69 6.05 5.17
C LEU A 509 15.45 6.19 6.06
N ALA A 510 14.27 6.40 5.46
CA ALA A 510 13.02 6.45 6.20
C ALA A 510 12.69 5.11 6.89
N VAL A 511 12.90 3.98 6.20
CA VAL A 511 12.61 2.63 6.71
C VAL A 511 13.57 2.23 7.84
N ILE A 512 14.83 2.67 7.79
CA ILE A 512 15.84 2.36 8.83
C ILE A 512 15.67 3.22 10.10
N GLY A 513 14.66 4.11 10.15
CA GLY A 513 14.34 4.88 11.34
C GLY A 513 14.92 6.30 11.40
N GLY A 514 15.60 6.75 10.34
CA GLY A 514 16.29 8.05 10.36
C GLY A 514 15.39 9.30 10.47
N VAL A 515 14.08 9.15 10.32
CA VAL A 515 13.12 10.27 10.37
C VAL A 515 12.33 10.30 11.68
N ASP A 516 11.96 9.14 12.20
CA ASP A 516 11.07 9.04 13.37
C ASP A 516 11.83 9.06 14.70
N ASP A 517 13.12 8.69 14.70
CA ASP A 517 13.98 8.71 15.91
C ASP A 517 14.50 10.11 16.29
N GLY A 518 14.03 11.16 15.62
CA GLY A 518 14.44 12.54 15.92
C GLY A 518 15.87 12.91 15.51
N MET A 519 16.59 12.01 14.81
CA MET A 519 17.93 12.30 14.30
C MET A 519 17.94 13.38 13.22
N LEU A 520 16.83 13.54 12.50
CA LEU A 520 16.64 14.55 11.46
C LEU A 520 15.41 15.39 11.78
N ALA A 521 15.54 16.71 11.66
CA ALA A 521 14.44 17.67 11.82
C ALA A 521 14.37 18.62 10.60
N GLY A 522 13.28 19.35 10.48
CA GLY A 522 13.11 20.34 9.44
C GLY A 522 13.05 19.77 8.02
N TRP A 523 13.64 20.49 7.09
CA TRP A 523 13.63 20.12 5.66
C TRP A 523 14.27 18.76 5.36
N PRO A 524 15.41 18.35 5.93
CA PRO A 524 15.96 17.02 5.69
C PRO A 524 14.99 15.88 6.01
N ALA A 525 14.33 15.93 7.17
CA ALA A 525 13.31 14.93 7.57
C ALA A 525 12.11 14.93 6.62
N THR A 526 11.66 16.12 6.22
CA THR A 526 10.52 16.28 5.29
C THR A 526 10.83 15.73 3.91
N LEU A 527 12.03 16.01 3.37
CA LEU A 527 12.43 15.54 2.04
C LEU A 527 12.64 14.02 1.99
N ILE A 528 13.16 13.43 3.05
CA ILE A 528 13.33 11.98 3.17
C ILE A 528 11.98 11.29 3.36
N GLY A 529 11.11 11.82 4.21
CA GLY A 529 9.79 11.25 4.45
C GLY A 529 8.81 11.40 3.28
N TYR A 530 8.98 12.44 2.45
CA TYR A 530 8.09 12.80 1.34
C TYR A 530 8.85 13.22 0.07
N PRO A 531 9.60 12.31 -0.59
CA PRO A 531 10.54 12.68 -1.65
C PRO A 531 9.88 13.02 -2.99
N ALA A 532 8.65 12.61 -3.26
CA ALA A 532 8.06 12.56 -4.60
C ALA A 532 7.92 13.94 -5.27
N ALA A 533 7.63 15.00 -4.52
CA ALA A 533 7.46 16.34 -5.08
C ALA A 533 8.74 16.87 -5.76
N ILE A 534 9.92 16.35 -5.37
CA ILE A 534 11.20 16.69 -6.01
C ILE A 534 11.67 15.60 -6.95
N THR A 535 11.64 14.35 -6.51
CA THR A 535 12.25 13.26 -7.27
C THR A 535 11.50 12.94 -8.57
N VAL A 536 10.18 13.14 -8.61
CA VAL A 536 9.39 12.91 -9.82
C VAL A 536 9.69 13.95 -10.91
N PRO A 537 9.57 15.27 -10.69
CA PRO A 537 9.95 16.27 -11.69
C PRO A 537 11.39 16.11 -12.16
N LEU A 538 12.31 15.79 -11.24
CA LEU A 538 13.70 15.60 -11.57
C LEU A 538 13.92 14.38 -12.49
N ALA A 539 13.19 13.29 -12.28
CA ALA A 539 13.22 12.11 -13.15
C ALA A 539 12.71 12.44 -14.57
N PHE A 540 11.57 13.15 -14.69
CA PHE A 540 11.05 13.62 -15.97
C PHE A 540 12.04 14.53 -16.68
N LEU A 541 12.57 15.53 -15.98
CA LEU A 541 13.54 16.48 -16.52
C LEU A 541 14.80 15.77 -17.02
N THR A 542 15.35 14.85 -16.21
CA THR A 542 16.53 14.06 -16.58
C THR A 542 16.26 13.24 -17.84
N MET A 543 15.13 12.53 -17.90
CA MET A 543 14.76 11.76 -19.09
C MET A 543 14.66 12.63 -20.33
N ILE A 544 14.05 13.82 -20.23
CA ILE A 544 13.86 14.74 -21.36
C ILE A 544 15.19 15.33 -21.81
N VAL A 545 15.98 15.86 -20.87
CA VAL A 545 17.26 16.54 -21.20
C VAL A 545 18.24 15.54 -21.81
N VAL A 546 18.47 14.39 -21.17
CA VAL A 546 19.39 13.37 -21.68
C VAL A 546 18.91 12.81 -23.03
N SER A 547 17.61 12.61 -23.21
CA SER A 547 17.08 12.17 -24.51
C SER A 547 17.30 13.18 -25.62
N ARG A 548 17.19 14.49 -25.35
CA ARG A 548 17.53 15.54 -26.32
C ARG A 548 19.01 15.55 -26.68
N LEU A 549 19.89 15.35 -25.69
CA LEU A 549 21.33 15.28 -25.88
C LEU A 549 21.77 14.01 -26.64
N THR A 550 20.98 12.93 -26.56
CA THR A 550 21.26 11.64 -27.20
C THR A 550 20.27 11.33 -28.33
N ALA A 551 19.70 12.34 -28.98
CA ALA A 551 18.64 12.17 -29.99
C ALA A 551 19.05 11.26 -31.17
N SER A 552 20.34 11.21 -31.51
CA SER A 552 20.89 10.33 -32.56
C SER A 552 20.76 8.84 -32.24
N THR A 553 20.53 8.47 -30.98
CA THR A 553 20.36 7.07 -30.55
C THR A 553 18.89 6.62 -30.48
N ALA A 554 17.96 7.45 -30.99
CA ALA A 554 16.54 7.08 -31.04
C ALA A 554 16.32 5.86 -31.93
N PRO A 555 15.35 4.97 -31.61
CA PRO A 555 15.05 3.80 -32.45
C PRO A 555 14.68 4.21 -33.88
N PRO A 556 15.11 3.48 -34.92
CA PRO A 556 14.83 3.85 -36.30
C PRO A 556 13.34 3.75 -36.68
N ASP A 557 12.58 2.81 -36.08
CA ASP A 557 11.14 2.60 -36.36
C ASP A 557 10.22 3.16 -35.27
N VAL A 558 10.46 4.40 -34.85
CA VAL A 558 9.58 5.06 -33.87
C VAL A 558 8.13 5.17 -34.35
N ALA A 559 7.92 5.41 -35.65
CA ALA A 559 6.59 5.58 -36.23
C ALA A 559 5.78 4.27 -36.17
N GLY A 560 6.36 3.14 -36.53
CA GLY A 560 5.71 1.83 -36.45
C GLY A 560 5.40 1.40 -35.02
N ILE A 561 6.32 1.66 -34.05
CA ILE A 561 6.11 1.40 -32.64
C ILE A 561 4.92 2.22 -32.11
N PHE A 562 4.84 3.53 -32.45
CA PHE A 562 3.73 4.39 -32.06
C PHE A 562 2.41 3.96 -32.70
N ALA A 563 2.41 3.63 -33.99
CA ALA A 563 1.23 3.11 -34.68
C ALA A 563 0.66 1.88 -33.93
N ARG A 564 1.53 0.94 -33.56
CA ARG A 564 1.12 -0.27 -32.82
C ARG A 564 0.48 0.04 -31.47
N MET A 565 0.99 1.02 -30.73
CA MET A 565 0.45 1.40 -29.40
C MET A 565 -0.85 2.20 -29.50
N HIS A 566 -1.03 3.04 -30.53
CA HIS A 566 -2.12 4.00 -30.58
C HIS A 566 -3.26 3.61 -31.54
N VAL A 567 -2.98 2.84 -32.57
CA VAL A 567 -4.00 2.40 -33.53
C VAL A 567 -4.85 1.28 -32.91
N PRO A 568 -6.18 1.37 -33.00
CA PRO A 568 -7.06 0.31 -32.49
C PRO A 568 -6.84 -1.02 -33.21
N GLU A 569 -6.90 -2.13 -32.49
CA GLU A 569 -6.67 -3.50 -32.97
C GLU A 569 -7.58 -3.88 -34.15
N ARG A 570 -8.78 -3.30 -34.27
CA ARG A 570 -9.74 -3.51 -35.35
C ARG A 570 -9.20 -3.15 -36.76
N LEU A 571 -8.16 -2.32 -36.80
CA LEU A 571 -7.53 -1.92 -38.07
C LEU A 571 -6.38 -2.85 -38.47
N GLY A 572 -6.22 -4.00 -37.82
CA GLY A 572 -5.29 -5.05 -38.20
C GLY A 572 -3.80 -4.77 -37.92
N MET A 573 -3.47 -3.65 -37.26
CA MET A 573 -2.08 -3.29 -36.95
C MET A 573 -1.52 -3.91 -35.67
N GLY A 574 -2.35 -4.56 -34.86
CA GLY A 574 -1.98 -5.20 -33.60
C GLY A 574 -1.74 -6.68 -33.74
N ILE A 575 -0.67 -7.09 -34.38
CA ILE A 575 -0.27 -8.51 -34.42
C ILE A 575 0.30 -8.87 -33.05
N GLU A 576 -0.23 -9.93 -32.43
CA GLU A 576 0.35 -10.50 -31.22
C GLU A 576 1.82 -10.86 -31.49
N ARG A 577 2.71 -10.47 -30.55
CA ARG A 577 4.05 -11.07 -30.55
C ARG A 577 3.87 -12.57 -30.32
N LEU A 578 4.17 -13.36 -31.30
CA LEU A 578 4.34 -14.79 -31.07
C LEU A 578 5.36 -14.97 -29.93
N PRO A 579 5.16 -15.90 -29.03
CA PRO A 579 6.21 -16.27 -28.09
C PRO A 579 7.49 -16.47 -28.90
N ARG A 580 8.61 -15.93 -28.44
CA ARG A 580 9.91 -16.34 -29.00
C ARG A 580 9.94 -17.85 -28.86
N ASP A 581 9.77 -18.56 -29.97
CA ASP A 581 10.04 -20.00 -30.05
C ASP A 581 11.49 -20.14 -29.59
N SER A 582 11.68 -20.57 -28.38
CA SER A 582 12.96 -21.04 -27.91
C SER A 582 13.21 -22.36 -28.57
N PRO A 583 14.35 -22.55 -29.31
CA PRO A 583 14.78 -23.87 -29.75
C PRO A 583 14.98 -24.80 -28.55
#